data_f84420a2b83b67fe069e06d91cf3889d
#
_entry.id   f84420a2b83b67fe069e06d91cf3889d
#
_cell.length_a   1.000
_cell.length_b   1.000
_cell.length_c   1.000
_cell.angle_alpha   90.00
_cell.angle_beta   90.00
_cell.angle_gamma   90.00
#
_symmetry.space_group_name_H-M   'P 1'
#
loop_
_entity.id
_entity.type
_entity.pdbx_description
1 polymer ?
#
loop_
_entity_poly.entity_id
_entity_poly.type
_entity_poly.pdbx_seq_one_letter_code
_entity_poly.pdbx_strand_id
1 'polypeptide(L)'
;MWGKINYINNCHNHYAKNIIRWFIDIMKHLGCKKCILNDQVKKNCSNHNFRNYVSLILIHKLRKGKTYFEEFDFIAYNKNNNIYSESNIIKLNNNVNELEKITWEKYNIQHEKWNKFYNLYSIYYPSPILAFKQFNENNCGLFYDILYFLHLPEQPFSDLLNEINYILSKSIWMKLL
;
A
#
# COMPACT_ATOMS: atom_id res chain seq x y z
N MET A 1 14.07 -11.28 24.09
CA MET A 1 14.68 -11.47 22.74
C MET A 1 13.72 -10.90 21.70
N TRP A 2 14.21 -10.37 20.59
CA TRP A 2 13.40 -9.88 19.48
C TRP A 2 13.99 -10.39 18.18
N GLY A 3 13.15 -10.64 17.19
CA GLY A 3 13.56 -11.11 15.87
C GLY A 3 13.20 -10.12 14.78
N LYS A 4 14.05 -10.00 13.76
CA LYS A 4 13.89 -9.08 12.65
C LYS A 4 14.09 -9.79 11.33
N ILE A 5 13.14 -9.65 10.40
CA ILE A 5 13.36 -9.94 8.97
C ILE A 5 13.68 -8.63 8.26
N ASN A 6 14.84 -8.57 7.62
CA ASN A 6 15.25 -7.39 6.88
C ASN A 6 14.78 -7.41 5.41
N TYR A 7 14.57 -8.61 4.84
CA TYR A 7 14.32 -8.73 3.42
C TYR A 7 13.63 -10.05 3.05
N ILE A 8 12.55 -9.97 2.27
CA ILE A 8 11.92 -11.11 1.60
C ILE A 8 11.93 -10.79 0.11
N ASN A 9 12.79 -11.47 -0.66
CA ASN A 9 12.97 -11.20 -2.09
C ASN A 9 12.13 -12.15 -2.94
N ASN A 10 11.53 -11.64 -4.01
CA ASN A 10 10.91 -12.41 -5.12
C ASN A 10 9.90 -13.51 -4.70
N CYS A 11 9.18 -13.31 -3.60
CA CYS A 11 8.13 -14.26 -3.22
C CYS A 11 6.84 -13.99 -4.02
N HIS A 12 6.33 -15.03 -4.69
CA HIS A 12 4.94 -15.03 -5.15
C HIS A 12 3.99 -14.86 -3.95
N ASN A 13 2.88 -14.15 -4.13
CA ASN A 13 1.96 -13.75 -3.04
C ASN A 13 1.57 -14.88 -2.07
N HIS A 14 1.39 -16.10 -2.55
CA HIS A 14 1.05 -17.25 -1.70
C HIS A 14 2.19 -17.67 -0.77
N TYR A 15 3.43 -17.62 -1.25
CA TYR A 15 4.59 -17.98 -0.42
C TYR A 15 4.92 -16.93 0.62
N ALA A 16 4.75 -15.66 0.31
CA ALA A 16 5.03 -14.58 1.24
C ALA A 16 4.15 -14.66 2.51
N LYS A 17 2.87 -15.02 2.38
CA LYS A 17 1.99 -15.25 3.53
C LYS A 17 2.47 -16.39 4.42
N ASN A 18 2.88 -17.49 3.83
CA ASN A 18 3.39 -18.64 4.58
C ASN A 18 4.72 -18.30 5.27
N ILE A 19 5.62 -17.58 4.61
CA ILE A 19 6.90 -17.15 5.21
C ILE A 19 6.66 -16.28 6.43
N ILE A 20 5.74 -15.33 6.38
CA ILE A 20 5.42 -14.47 7.54
C ILE A 20 4.84 -15.33 8.67
N ARG A 21 3.92 -16.25 8.38
CA ARG A 21 3.36 -17.18 9.40
C ARG A 21 4.46 -18.00 10.05
N TRP A 22 5.28 -18.68 9.26
CA TRP A 22 6.40 -19.47 9.77
C TRP A 22 7.37 -18.64 10.61
N PHE A 23 7.65 -17.40 10.18
CA PHE A 23 8.49 -16.51 10.96
C PHE A 23 7.87 -16.17 12.32
N ILE A 24 6.58 -15.87 12.35
CA ILE A 24 5.86 -15.62 13.61
C ILE A 24 5.93 -16.84 14.51
N ASP A 25 5.69 -18.05 13.97
CA ASP A 25 5.69 -19.28 14.73
C ASP A 25 7.09 -19.63 15.26
N ILE A 26 8.13 -19.46 14.44
CA ILE A 26 9.53 -19.63 14.88
C ILE A 26 9.85 -18.64 16.00
N MET A 27 9.48 -17.37 15.86
CA MET A 27 9.75 -16.35 16.88
C MET A 27 9.03 -16.66 18.20
N LYS A 28 7.79 -17.16 18.16
CA LYS A 28 7.08 -17.66 19.35
C LYS A 28 7.80 -18.83 19.99
N HIS A 29 8.20 -19.81 19.18
CA HIS A 29 8.90 -21.01 19.68
C HIS A 29 10.24 -20.66 20.36
N LEU A 30 10.94 -19.64 19.84
CA LEU A 30 12.17 -19.11 20.44
C LEU A 30 11.94 -18.20 21.65
N GLY A 31 10.71 -18.05 22.13
CA GLY A 31 10.38 -17.21 23.28
C GLY A 31 10.55 -15.70 23.02
N CYS A 32 10.51 -15.27 21.77
CA CYS A 32 10.54 -13.84 21.44
C CYS A 32 9.23 -13.18 21.88
N LYS A 33 9.32 -11.99 22.50
CA LYS A 33 8.14 -11.23 22.93
C LYS A 33 7.53 -10.37 21.82
N LYS A 34 8.27 -10.12 20.76
CA LYS A 34 7.83 -9.28 19.63
C LYS A 34 8.53 -9.63 18.32
N CYS A 35 7.81 -9.48 17.22
CA CYS A 35 8.36 -9.49 15.85
C CYS A 35 8.35 -8.07 15.27
N ILE A 36 9.38 -7.77 14.48
CA ILE A 36 9.49 -6.50 13.75
C ILE A 36 9.72 -6.80 12.28
N LEU A 37 8.95 -6.18 11.40
CA LEU A 37 9.10 -6.23 9.95
C LEU A 37 9.33 -4.82 9.41
N ASN A 38 10.32 -4.68 8.53
CA ASN A 38 10.51 -3.49 7.71
C ASN A 38 10.00 -3.79 6.30
N ASP A 39 9.07 -2.98 5.83
CA ASP A 39 8.62 -3.10 4.45
C ASP A 39 9.46 -2.23 3.52
N GLN A 40 10.10 -2.91 2.56
CA GLN A 40 10.75 -2.26 1.42
C GLN A 40 10.33 -2.95 0.12
N VAL A 41 9.23 -3.69 0.14
CA VAL A 41 8.80 -4.47 -1.02
C VAL A 41 8.19 -3.54 -2.06
N LYS A 42 8.88 -3.45 -3.19
CA LYS A 42 8.44 -2.71 -4.37
C LYS A 42 8.22 -3.70 -5.50
N LYS A 43 7.10 -3.57 -6.20
CA LYS A 43 6.86 -4.30 -7.43
C LYS A 43 7.44 -3.52 -8.59
N ASN A 44 8.34 -4.14 -9.34
CA ASN A 44 8.81 -3.60 -10.60
C ASN A 44 7.72 -3.80 -11.66
N CYS A 45 7.21 -2.71 -12.20
CA CYS A 45 6.17 -2.72 -13.24
C CYS A 45 6.77 -2.47 -14.63
N SER A 46 8.00 -2.86 -14.86
CA SER A 46 8.72 -2.59 -16.10
C SER A 46 8.23 -3.45 -17.28
N ASN A 47 7.26 -2.93 -18.01
CA ASN A 47 7.18 -3.13 -19.46
C ASN A 47 7.71 -1.92 -20.25
N HIS A 48 8.29 -0.93 -19.60
CA HIS A 48 8.84 0.29 -20.18
C HIS A 48 10.23 0.57 -19.59
N ASN A 49 11.10 1.17 -20.39
CA ASN A 49 12.51 1.45 -20.14
C ASN A 49 12.84 2.33 -18.89
N PHE A 50 11.89 2.57 -18.04
CA PHE A 50 12.06 3.26 -16.76
C PHE A 50 11.79 2.31 -15.61
N ARG A 51 12.63 2.38 -14.58
CA ARG A 51 12.51 1.60 -13.33
C ARG A 51 11.33 2.12 -12.52
N ASN A 52 10.13 1.76 -12.93
CA ASN A 52 8.90 2.17 -12.27
C ASN A 52 8.57 1.18 -11.16
N TYR A 53 8.83 1.59 -9.93
CA TYR A 53 8.49 0.78 -8.76
C TYR A 53 7.22 1.31 -8.13
N VAL A 54 6.31 0.41 -7.82
CA VAL A 54 5.12 0.72 -7.01
C VAL A 54 5.25 0.05 -5.66
N SER A 55 4.96 0.79 -4.59
CA SER A 55 4.91 0.25 -3.25
C SER A 55 3.75 -0.74 -3.12
N LEU A 56 4.07 -2.01 -2.85
CA LEU A 56 3.04 -3.04 -2.67
C LEU A 56 2.17 -2.77 -1.45
N ILE A 57 2.74 -2.20 -0.40
CA ILE A 57 1.96 -1.84 0.80
C ILE A 57 0.93 -0.76 0.49
N LEU A 58 1.28 0.23 -0.35
CA LEU A 58 0.34 1.25 -0.81
C LEU A 58 -0.80 0.64 -1.63
N ILE A 59 -0.47 -0.22 -2.61
CA ILE A 59 -1.48 -0.91 -3.42
C ILE A 59 -2.43 -1.71 -2.53
N HIS A 60 -1.90 -2.49 -1.59
CA HIS A 60 -2.72 -3.28 -0.66
C HIS A 60 -3.63 -2.39 0.19
N LYS A 61 -3.09 -1.29 0.74
CA LYS A 61 -3.87 -0.37 1.56
C LYS A 61 -5.01 0.28 0.77
N LEU A 62 -4.72 0.77 -0.43
CA LEU A 62 -5.73 1.39 -1.29
C LEU A 62 -6.79 0.38 -1.75
N ARG A 63 -6.42 -0.86 -2.06
CA ARG A 63 -7.36 -1.88 -2.55
C ARG A 63 -8.19 -2.53 -1.46
N LYS A 64 -7.57 -2.86 -0.33
CA LYS A 64 -8.19 -3.70 0.71
C LYS A 64 -8.54 -2.94 1.99
N GLY A 65 -8.19 -1.66 2.07
CA GLY A 65 -8.31 -0.87 3.31
C GLY A 65 -7.32 -1.30 4.41
N LYS A 66 -6.61 -2.41 4.20
CA LYS A 66 -5.60 -2.96 5.11
C LYS A 66 -4.29 -3.18 4.36
N THR A 67 -3.19 -2.97 5.04
CA THR A 67 -1.89 -3.38 4.51
C THR A 67 -1.72 -4.88 4.63
N TYR A 68 -0.76 -5.40 3.91
CA TYR A 68 -0.41 -6.81 3.98
C TYR A 68 -0.02 -7.26 5.40
N PHE A 69 0.63 -6.39 6.18
CA PHE A 69 1.05 -6.69 7.55
C PHE A 69 -0.10 -6.62 8.56
N GLU A 70 -1.07 -5.73 8.35
CA GLU A 70 -2.29 -5.66 9.17
C GLU A 70 -3.12 -6.94 9.06
N GLU A 71 -3.00 -7.72 7.97
CA GLU A 71 -3.63 -9.05 7.84
C GLU A 71 -3.06 -10.09 8.84
N PHE A 72 -1.87 -9.83 9.40
CA PHE A 72 -1.19 -10.68 10.40
C PHE A 72 -1.14 -10.02 11.78
N ASP A 73 -1.98 -9.03 12.04
CA ASP A 73 -2.04 -8.26 13.28
C ASP A 73 -0.73 -7.52 13.62
N PHE A 74 0.07 -7.18 12.61
CA PHE A 74 1.15 -6.22 12.79
C PHE A 74 0.57 -4.82 12.81
N ILE A 75 1.17 -4.00 13.63
CA ILE A 75 0.75 -2.64 13.86
C ILE A 75 1.85 -1.69 13.43
N ALA A 76 1.48 -0.61 12.73
CA ALA A 76 2.41 0.39 12.28
C ALA A 76 3.01 1.17 13.45
N TYR A 77 4.32 1.34 13.44
CA TYR A 77 5.11 1.98 14.46
C TYR A 77 5.96 3.10 13.86
N ASN A 78 5.98 4.25 14.50
CA ASN A 78 6.79 5.35 14.03
C ASN A 78 8.25 5.18 14.48
N LYS A 79 9.15 4.98 13.52
CA LYS A 79 10.56 4.75 13.76
C LYS A 79 11.26 5.89 14.51
N ASN A 80 10.83 7.12 14.29
CA ASN A 80 11.53 8.29 14.81
C ASN A 80 11.31 8.53 16.31
N ASN A 81 10.20 8.07 16.86
CA ASN A 81 9.79 8.39 18.24
C ASN A 81 9.72 7.19 19.16
N ASN A 82 9.98 5.96 18.71
CA ASN A 82 9.76 4.73 19.47
C ASN A 82 8.34 4.63 20.10
N ILE A 83 7.41 5.45 19.66
CA ILE A 83 6.05 5.50 20.16
C ILE A 83 5.13 4.85 19.15
N TYR A 84 4.35 3.93 19.62
CA TYR A 84 3.22 3.37 18.90
C TYR A 84 2.26 4.50 18.49
N SER A 85 2.03 4.66 17.21
CA SER A 85 1.16 5.72 16.70
C SER A 85 -0.17 5.16 16.22
N GLU A 86 -1.05 4.89 17.18
CA GLU A 86 -2.46 4.60 16.86
C GLU A 86 -3.08 5.74 16.04
N SER A 87 -2.69 6.98 16.33
CA SER A 87 -3.12 8.16 15.57
C SER A 87 -2.74 8.10 14.10
N ASN A 88 -1.57 7.57 13.73
CA ASN A 88 -1.16 7.44 12.32
C ASN A 88 -2.00 6.42 11.56
N ILE A 89 -2.45 5.35 12.23
CA ILE A 89 -3.33 4.35 11.61
C ILE A 89 -4.71 4.94 11.39
N ILE A 90 -5.25 5.64 12.38
CA ILE A 90 -6.55 6.33 12.27
C ILE A 90 -6.48 7.34 11.12
N LYS A 91 -5.43 8.17 11.07
CA LYS A 91 -5.21 9.13 10.01
C LYS A 91 -5.09 8.48 8.65
N LEU A 92 -4.31 7.41 8.55
CA LEU A 92 -4.14 6.63 7.34
C LEU A 92 -5.47 6.07 6.81
N ASN A 93 -6.30 5.52 7.69
CA ASN A 93 -7.61 4.99 7.32
C ASN A 93 -8.58 6.11 6.90
N ASN A 94 -8.56 7.24 7.61
CA ASN A 94 -9.37 8.41 7.24
C ASN A 94 -8.97 8.94 5.86
N ASN A 95 -7.67 9.06 5.57
CA ASN A 95 -7.18 9.52 4.28
C ASN A 95 -7.59 8.57 3.14
N VAL A 96 -7.54 7.25 3.36
CA VAL A 96 -8.02 6.28 2.37
C VAL A 96 -9.52 6.44 2.13
N ASN A 97 -10.31 6.59 3.19
CA ASN A 97 -11.76 6.81 3.08
C ASN A 97 -12.10 8.12 2.36
N GLU A 98 -11.33 9.17 2.60
CA GLU A 98 -11.51 10.44 1.87
C GLU A 98 -11.18 10.28 0.38
N LEU A 99 -10.10 9.58 0.02
CA LEU A 99 -9.79 9.28 -1.38
C LEU A 99 -10.91 8.54 -2.10
N GLU A 100 -11.62 7.64 -1.41
CA GLU A 100 -12.72 6.87 -2.00
C GLU A 100 -13.95 7.71 -2.34
N LYS A 101 -14.17 8.80 -1.61
CA LYS A 101 -15.30 9.72 -1.83
C LYS A 101 -15.11 10.64 -3.02
N ILE A 102 -13.92 10.69 -3.58
CA ILE A 102 -13.58 11.65 -4.59
C ILE A 102 -14.00 11.17 -5.96
N THR A 103 -14.97 11.86 -6.53
CA THR A 103 -15.55 11.50 -7.81
C THR A 103 -14.64 11.85 -8.99
N TRP A 104 -14.91 11.26 -10.14
CA TRP A 104 -14.12 11.41 -11.36
C TRP A 104 -14.00 12.87 -11.81
N GLU A 105 -15.04 13.67 -11.64
CA GLU A 105 -15.12 15.06 -12.08
C GLU A 105 -14.14 15.98 -11.34
N LYS A 106 -13.63 15.52 -10.18
CA LYS A 106 -12.61 16.25 -9.43
C LYS A 106 -11.21 16.13 -10.04
N TYR A 107 -11.01 15.18 -10.95
CA TYR A 107 -9.72 14.95 -11.60
C TYR A 107 -9.68 15.60 -12.97
N ASN A 108 -8.87 16.66 -13.11
CA ASN A 108 -8.64 17.33 -14.39
C ASN A 108 -7.37 16.77 -15.05
N ILE A 109 -7.46 15.55 -15.58
CA ILE A 109 -6.32 14.86 -16.21
C ILE A 109 -6.57 14.73 -17.71
N GLN A 110 -5.79 15.44 -18.52
CA GLN A 110 -5.85 15.35 -19.99
C GLN A 110 -4.76 14.41 -20.51
N HIS A 111 -5.01 13.12 -20.42
CA HIS A 111 -4.08 12.10 -20.91
C HIS A 111 -4.85 10.90 -21.48
N GLU A 112 -4.38 10.36 -22.62
CA GLU A 112 -5.06 9.26 -23.33
C GLU A 112 -5.32 8.02 -22.44
N LYS A 113 -4.34 7.60 -21.65
CA LYS A 113 -4.49 6.46 -20.75
C LYS A 113 -5.50 6.72 -19.63
N TRP A 114 -5.54 7.97 -19.12
CA TRP A 114 -6.54 8.35 -18.14
C TRP A 114 -7.93 8.36 -18.75
N ASN A 115 -8.09 8.90 -19.96
CA ASN A 115 -9.37 8.91 -20.66
C ASN A 115 -9.87 7.48 -20.94
N LYS A 116 -8.99 6.57 -21.34
CA LYS A 116 -9.35 5.15 -21.48
C LYS A 116 -9.82 4.55 -20.14
N PHE A 117 -9.12 4.84 -19.07
CA PHE A 117 -9.50 4.39 -17.73
C PHE A 117 -10.84 4.97 -17.29
N TYR A 118 -11.03 6.27 -17.45
CA TYR A 118 -12.29 6.95 -17.19
C TYR A 118 -13.45 6.31 -17.97
N ASN A 119 -13.33 6.18 -19.30
CA ASN A 119 -14.38 5.64 -20.15
C ASN A 119 -14.75 4.18 -19.81
N LEU A 120 -13.79 3.38 -19.36
CA LEU A 120 -14.05 1.98 -19.02
C LEU A 120 -14.71 1.82 -17.66
N TYR A 121 -14.43 2.69 -16.70
CA TYR A 121 -14.77 2.42 -15.30
C TYR A 121 -15.72 3.44 -14.66
N SER A 122 -15.85 4.66 -15.18
CA SER A 122 -16.71 5.70 -14.59
C SER A 122 -18.18 5.34 -14.58
N ILE A 123 -18.62 4.50 -15.51
CA ILE A 123 -20.01 4.00 -15.58
C ILE A 123 -20.34 3.07 -14.40
N TYR A 124 -19.33 2.33 -13.92
CA TYR A 124 -19.53 1.30 -12.90
C TYR A 124 -19.12 1.76 -11.49
N TYR A 125 -18.20 2.70 -11.39
CA TYR A 125 -17.62 3.13 -10.14
C TYR A 125 -17.68 4.65 -10.00
N PRO A 126 -18.17 5.17 -8.87
CA PRO A 126 -18.29 6.63 -8.67
C PRO A 126 -16.96 7.35 -8.46
N SER A 127 -15.88 6.62 -8.22
CA SER A 127 -14.54 7.20 -8.03
C SER A 127 -13.41 6.36 -8.65
N PRO A 128 -12.29 7.00 -9.03
CA PRO A 128 -11.12 6.28 -9.56
C PRO A 128 -10.53 5.27 -8.57
N ILE A 129 -10.56 5.58 -7.27
CA ILE A 129 -10.04 4.67 -6.22
C ILE A 129 -10.92 3.44 -6.08
N LEU A 130 -12.24 3.58 -6.17
CA LEU A 130 -13.15 2.44 -6.14
C LEU A 130 -12.96 1.54 -7.37
N ALA A 131 -12.75 2.13 -8.55
CA ALA A 131 -12.38 1.37 -9.74
C ALA A 131 -11.04 0.65 -9.57
N PHE A 132 -10.03 1.35 -9.02
CA PHE A 132 -8.71 0.79 -8.75
C PHE A 132 -8.75 -0.44 -7.85
N LYS A 133 -9.67 -0.50 -6.89
CA LYS A 133 -9.85 -1.66 -6.01
C LYS A 133 -10.21 -2.95 -6.74
N GLN A 134 -10.82 -2.84 -7.92
CA GLN A 134 -11.29 -3.99 -8.70
C GLN A 134 -10.23 -4.58 -9.63
N PHE A 135 -9.09 -3.91 -9.80
CA PHE A 135 -8.06 -4.40 -10.71
C PHE A 135 -7.40 -5.67 -10.20
N ASN A 136 -7.11 -6.56 -11.15
CA ASN A 136 -6.31 -7.74 -10.88
C ASN A 136 -4.85 -7.32 -10.58
N GLU A 137 -4.20 -8.03 -9.67
CA GLU A 137 -2.79 -7.81 -9.32
C GLU A 137 -1.82 -7.98 -10.50
N ASN A 138 -2.26 -8.62 -11.58
CA ASN A 138 -1.48 -8.77 -12.81
C ASN A 138 -1.42 -7.50 -13.66
N ASN A 139 -2.28 -6.50 -13.40
CA ASN A 139 -2.34 -5.23 -14.14
C ASN A 139 -1.35 -4.19 -13.59
N CYS A 140 -0.12 -4.60 -13.34
CA CYS A 140 0.92 -3.77 -12.71
C CYS A 140 1.17 -2.46 -13.47
N GLY A 141 1.20 -2.49 -14.81
CA GLY A 141 1.38 -1.28 -15.62
C GLY A 141 0.26 -0.28 -15.44
N LEU A 142 -0.99 -0.76 -15.41
CA LEU A 142 -2.16 0.07 -15.19
C LEU A 142 -2.15 0.68 -13.77
N PHE A 143 -1.77 -0.08 -12.74
CA PHE A 143 -1.59 0.44 -11.39
C PHE A 143 -0.60 1.58 -11.33
N TYR A 144 0.54 1.40 -12.01
CA TYR A 144 1.56 2.44 -12.08
C TYR A 144 1.03 3.71 -12.75
N ASP A 145 0.43 3.56 -13.94
CA ASP A 145 -0.09 4.69 -14.71
C ASP A 145 -1.15 5.48 -13.90
N ILE A 146 -2.07 4.77 -13.23
CA ILE A 146 -3.11 5.43 -12.44
C ILE A 146 -2.53 6.10 -11.20
N LEU A 147 -1.66 5.41 -10.45
CA LEU A 147 -1.01 6.02 -9.30
C LEU A 147 -0.16 7.24 -9.71
N TYR A 148 0.50 7.18 -10.87
CA TYR A 148 1.22 8.32 -11.41
C TYR A 148 0.29 9.53 -11.61
N PHE A 149 -0.87 9.33 -12.25
CA PHE A 149 -1.84 10.41 -12.46
C PHE A 149 -2.41 10.95 -11.16
N LEU A 150 -2.70 10.08 -10.19
CA LEU A 150 -3.21 10.47 -8.88
C LEU A 150 -2.19 11.26 -8.03
N HIS A 151 -0.88 11.10 -8.30
CA HIS A 151 0.19 11.82 -7.61
C HIS A 151 0.57 13.16 -8.27
N LEU A 152 -0.01 13.50 -9.41
CA LEU A 152 0.31 14.79 -10.06
C LEU A 152 -0.02 15.94 -9.10
N PRO A 153 0.88 16.93 -8.93
CA PRO A 153 0.73 18.00 -7.92
C PRO A 153 -0.53 18.84 -8.07
N GLU A 154 -1.06 18.92 -9.29
CA GLU A 154 -2.26 19.67 -9.63
C GLU A 154 -3.55 18.96 -9.25
N GLN A 155 -3.46 17.68 -8.85
CA GLN A 155 -4.63 16.91 -8.47
C GLN A 155 -5.02 17.18 -7.02
N PRO A 156 -6.33 17.35 -6.73
CA PRO A 156 -6.80 17.74 -5.39
C PRO A 156 -6.47 16.73 -4.29
N PHE A 157 -5.88 15.59 -4.64
CA PHE A 157 -5.64 14.45 -3.72
C PHE A 157 -4.21 13.99 -3.69
N SER A 158 -3.34 14.63 -4.43
CA SER A 158 -1.91 14.34 -4.37
C SER A 158 -1.39 14.41 -2.92
N ASP A 159 -1.87 15.36 -2.14
CA ASP A 159 -1.47 15.53 -0.74
C ASP A 159 -1.93 14.36 0.14
N LEU A 160 -3.18 13.92 0.02
CA LEU A 160 -3.67 12.76 0.77
C LEU A 160 -2.90 11.49 0.39
N LEU A 161 -2.68 11.27 -0.89
CA LEU A 161 -1.96 10.10 -1.37
C LEU A 161 -0.48 10.14 -0.96
N ASN A 162 0.16 11.31 -1.03
CA ASN A 162 1.52 11.53 -0.56
C ASN A 162 1.64 11.30 0.95
N GLU A 163 0.66 11.74 1.73
CA GLU A 163 0.65 11.51 3.17
C GLU A 163 0.48 10.02 3.51
N ILE A 164 -0.42 9.30 2.83
CA ILE A 164 -0.57 7.85 2.96
C ILE A 164 0.77 7.16 2.66
N ASN A 165 1.38 7.50 1.54
CA ASN A 165 2.66 6.91 1.14
C ASN A 165 3.79 7.25 2.12
N TYR A 166 3.82 8.47 2.63
CA TYR A 166 4.79 8.90 3.66
C TYR A 166 4.64 8.08 4.94
N ILE A 167 3.42 7.96 5.48
CA ILE A 167 3.16 7.17 6.69
C ILE A 167 3.59 5.72 6.48
N LEU A 168 3.16 5.11 5.37
CA LEU A 168 3.48 3.71 5.07
C LEU A 168 4.98 3.47 4.90
N SER A 169 5.69 4.37 4.20
CA SER A 169 7.13 4.25 3.94
C SER A 169 8.01 4.44 5.18
N LYS A 170 7.51 5.16 6.18
CA LYS A 170 8.22 5.44 7.45
C LYS A 170 7.82 4.50 8.57
N SER A 171 6.80 3.68 8.38
CA SER A 171 6.33 2.75 9.40
C SER A 171 7.25 1.53 9.52
N ILE A 172 7.48 1.13 10.75
CA ILE A 172 7.95 -0.21 11.11
C ILE A 172 6.73 -0.99 11.57
N TRP A 173 6.63 -2.23 11.14
CA TRP A 173 5.52 -3.10 11.50
C TRP A 173 5.91 -4.01 12.66
N MET A 174 5.19 -3.94 13.76
CA MET A 174 5.46 -4.70 14.97
C MET A 174 4.24 -5.52 15.38
N LYS A 175 4.49 -6.76 15.79
CA LYS A 175 3.51 -7.66 16.40
C LYS A 175 4.04 -8.12 17.75
N LEU A 176 3.20 -8.04 18.80
CA LEU A 176 3.43 -8.74 20.07
C LEU A 176 3.08 -10.22 19.91
N LEU A 177 3.89 -11.09 20.50
CA LEU A 177 3.79 -12.54 20.35
C LEU A 177 3.29 -13.21 21.63
#